data_39049771940a247ead0095054067338a
#
_entry.id   39049771940a247ead0095054067338a
#
_cell.length_a   1.000
_cell.length_b   1.000
_cell.length_c   1.000
_cell.angle_alpha   90.00
_cell.angle_beta   90.00
_cell.angle_gamma   90.00
#
_symmetry.space_group_name_H-M   'P 1'
#
loop_
_entity.id
_entity.type
_entity.pdbx_description
1 polymer ?
#
loop_
_entity_poly.entity_id
_entity_poly.type
_entity_poly.pdbx_seq_one_letter_code
_entity_poly.pdbx_strand_id
1 'polypeptide(L)'
;MPVKVYGRDRRPPVRLQFPRDRDTLEEMIIVDDIVLREGDLILISGQSNFGKTGICLNFAGENIESNPVLMGNEYTTLDNEPSSRFLNRLDNMDWVEWANGDGEDKFTLYPVFADYAEYIVKDKLNIIDWVNIDELYLISKVMEEIKRAVGKGNAIIAIQKSKDSTAGRGGQFTKDFADLEILLDQYGEREILMTMGKVKESKKKVSGRTFAFSLSKGVKVTGFREIVKCPICFGKGWKGTAPCQNCDKLGFVDK
;
A
#
# COMPACT_ATOMS: atom_id res chain seq x y z
N MET A 1 4.87 -14.60 31.54
CA MET A 1 4.88 -13.63 32.66
C MET A 1 3.89 -12.52 32.39
N PRO A 2 3.11 -12.05 33.37
CA PRO A 2 2.22 -10.91 33.20
C PRO A 2 3.00 -9.63 32.89
N VAL A 3 2.42 -8.77 32.07
CA VAL A 3 3.05 -7.51 31.61
C VAL A 3 2.49 -6.34 32.42
N LYS A 4 3.38 -5.51 32.98
CA LYS A 4 2.99 -4.29 33.68
C LYS A 4 2.39 -3.30 32.69
N VAL A 5 1.20 -2.74 32.96
CA VAL A 5 0.45 -1.87 32.04
C VAL A 5 0.68 -0.38 32.39
N TYR A 6 0.55 0.00 33.65
CA TYR A 6 0.69 1.40 34.07
C TYR A 6 2.16 1.80 34.30
N GLY A 7 2.49 3.06 34.01
CA GLY A 7 3.84 3.62 34.18
C GLY A 7 4.82 3.24 33.07
N ARG A 8 4.32 2.76 31.93
CA ARG A 8 5.13 2.63 30.70
C ARG A 8 4.92 3.83 29.79
N ASP A 9 6.01 4.26 29.16
CA ASP A 9 5.94 5.27 28.12
C ASP A 9 5.08 4.77 26.96
N ARG A 10 4.19 5.64 26.49
CA ARG A 10 3.41 5.36 25.28
C ARG A 10 4.33 5.48 24.08
N ARG A 11 4.29 4.51 23.19
CA ARG A 11 5.00 4.62 21.90
C ARG A 11 4.44 5.81 21.12
N PRO A 12 5.30 6.73 20.65
CA PRO A 12 4.85 7.86 19.84
C PRO A 12 4.26 7.36 18.52
N PRO A 13 3.40 8.16 17.86
CA PRO A 13 3.04 7.91 16.48
C PRO A 13 4.28 7.93 15.59
N VAL A 14 4.33 7.01 14.62
CA VAL A 14 5.36 6.99 13.59
C VAL A 14 4.89 7.83 12.41
N ARG A 15 5.72 8.74 11.93
CA ARG A 15 5.45 9.43 10.68
C ARG A 15 6.10 8.67 9.54
N LEU A 16 5.30 7.87 8.85
CA LEU A 16 5.63 7.33 7.55
C LEU A 16 5.19 8.36 6.49
N GLN A 17 6.07 8.68 5.55
CA GLN A 17 5.74 9.51 4.39
C GLN A 17 4.89 8.69 3.43
N PHE A 18 3.73 9.22 3.06
CA PHE A 18 2.88 8.57 2.07
C PHE A 18 3.25 9.01 0.64
N PRO A 19 2.90 8.21 -0.38
CA PRO A 19 3.07 8.61 -1.77
C PRO A 19 2.46 9.99 -2.04
N ARG A 20 3.11 10.78 -2.92
CA ARG A 20 2.68 12.13 -3.27
C ARG A 20 2.12 12.18 -4.68
N ASP A 21 1.11 12.99 -4.88
CA ASP A 21 0.72 13.46 -6.22
C ASP A 21 1.85 14.31 -6.80
N ARG A 22 2.31 13.98 -8.02
CA ARG A 22 3.46 14.65 -8.64
C ARG A 22 3.11 15.97 -9.32
N ASP A 23 1.82 16.26 -9.47
CA ASP A 23 1.38 17.55 -10.00
C ASP A 23 1.22 18.60 -8.89
N THR A 24 0.74 18.17 -7.71
CA THR A 24 0.49 19.06 -6.57
C THR A 24 1.55 18.98 -5.47
N LEU A 25 2.34 17.91 -5.43
CA LEU A 25 3.29 17.54 -4.37
C LEU A 25 2.63 17.25 -3.01
N GLU A 26 1.33 17.17 -2.97
CA GLU A 26 0.59 16.80 -1.76
C GLU A 26 0.61 15.28 -1.55
N GLU A 27 0.62 14.85 -0.30
CA GLU A 27 0.53 13.42 0.05
C GLU A 27 -0.83 12.85 -0.38
N MET A 28 -0.85 11.63 -0.94
CA MET A 28 -2.05 10.96 -1.45
C MET A 28 -3.16 10.79 -0.42
N ILE A 29 -2.84 10.78 0.84
CA ILE A 29 -3.80 10.54 1.91
C ILE A 29 -3.70 11.71 2.88
N ILE A 30 -4.81 12.09 3.48
CA ILE A 30 -4.81 13.04 4.59
C ILE A 30 -4.13 12.36 5.80
N VAL A 31 -2.81 12.37 5.77
CA VAL A 31 -1.93 11.70 6.73
C VAL A 31 -2.19 12.16 8.15
N ASP A 32 -2.57 13.42 8.31
CA ASP A 32 -2.86 14.00 9.61
C ASP A 32 -4.05 13.35 10.34
N ASP A 33 -4.90 12.66 9.62
CA ASP A 33 -6.05 11.95 10.18
C ASP A 33 -5.75 10.48 10.54
N ILE A 34 -4.67 9.88 10.00
CA ILE A 34 -4.26 8.50 10.27
C ILE A 34 -3.19 8.49 11.36
N VAL A 35 -3.29 7.56 12.28
CA VAL A 35 -2.26 7.36 13.32
C VAL A 35 -1.64 5.99 13.13
N LEU A 36 -0.38 5.96 12.68
CA LEU A 36 0.44 4.77 12.64
C LEU A 36 1.34 4.71 13.87
N ARG A 37 1.61 3.50 14.31
CA ARG A 37 2.49 3.23 15.44
C ARG A 37 3.63 2.32 15.04
N GLU A 38 4.66 2.28 15.88
CA GLU A 38 5.72 1.27 15.77
C GLU A 38 5.11 -0.15 15.71
N GLY A 39 5.58 -0.94 14.75
CA GLY A 39 5.13 -2.31 14.52
C GLY A 39 3.81 -2.43 13.74
N ASP A 40 3.25 -1.33 13.20
CA ASP A 40 2.02 -1.42 12.41
C ASP A 40 2.27 -1.99 11.02
N LEU A 41 1.28 -2.77 10.54
CA LEU A 41 1.26 -3.35 9.20
C LEU A 41 0.31 -2.57 8.31
N ILE A 42 0.79 -2.19 7.13
CA ILE A 42 0.03 -1.56 6.06
C ILE A 42 -0.20 -2.59 4.97
N LEU A 43 -1.47 -2.89 4.69
CA LEU A 43 -1.87 -3.84 3.67
C LEU A 43 -2.31 -3.07 2.41
N ILE A 44 -1.71 -3.38 1.25
CA ILE A 44 -2.11 -2.86 -0.05
C ILE A 44 -2.71 -4.00 -0.86
N SER A 45 -4.03 -4.02 -0.98
CA SER A 45 -4.76 -5.07 -1.69
C SER A 45 -5.26 -4.57 -3.03
N GLY A 46 -4.97 -5.28 -4.13
CA GLY A 46 -5.44 -4.89 -5.46
C GLY A 46 -5.32 -6.01 -6.47
N GLN A 47 -6.08 -5.92 -7.57
CA GLN A 47 -5.94 -6.84 -8.70
C GLN A 47 -4.58 -6.68 -9.38
N SER A 48 -4.22 -7.61 -10.28
CA SER A 48 -3.05 -7.44 -11.14
C SER A 48 -3.17 -6.16 -11.96
N ASN A 49 -2.06 -5.45 -12.13
CA ASN A 49 -1.94 -4.23 -12.93
C ASN A 49 -2.68 -2.99 -12.40
N PHE A 50 -3.19 -3.01 -11.17
CA PHE A 50 -3.79 -1.84 -10.52
C PHE A 50 -2.86 -1.15 -9.52
N GLY A 51 -1.58 -1.01 -9.88
CA GLY A 51 -0.66 -0.06 -9.26
C GLY A 51 -0.05 -0.45 -7.91
N LYS A 52 -0.26 -1.68 -7.39
CA LYS A 52 0.34 -2.10 -6.10
C LYS A 52 1.84 -1.81 -6.03
N THR A 53 2.60 -2.35 -6.99
CA THR A 53 4.05 -2.15 -7.08
C THR A 53 4.44 -0.67 -7.17
N GLY A 54 3.71 0.10 -7.98
CA GLY A 54 3.94 1.55 -8.09
C GLY A 54 3.74 2.26 -6.76
N ILE A 55 2.69 1.93 -6.01
CA ILE A 55 2.44 2.51 -4.68
C ILE A 55 3.48 2.04 -3.66
N CYS A 56 3.87 0.75 -3.66
CA CYS A 56 4.95 0.23 -2.82
C CYS A 56 6.28 0.99 -3.06
N LEU A 57 6.64 1.20 -4.32
CA LEU A 57 7.85 1.94 -4.68
C LEU A 57 7.77 3.43 -4.30
N ASN A 58 6.58 4.06 -4.41
CA ASN A 58 6.40 5.42 -3.91
C ASN A 58 6.60 5.48 -2.39
N PHE A 59 6.08 4.53 -1.63
CA PHE A 59 6.38 4.47 -0.20
C PHE A 59 7.89 4.32 0.06
N ALA A 60 8.60 3.48 -0.71
CA ALA A 60 10.04 3.35 -0.59
C ALA A 60 10.75 4.68 -0.88
N GLY A 61 10.42 5.32 -1.99
CA GLY A 61 11.03 6.58 -2.42
C GLY A 61 10.77 7.74 -1.47
N GLU A 62 9.53 7.91 -0.98
CA GLU A 62 9.21 8.96 0.00
C GLU A 62 9.93 8.74 1.35
N ASN A 63 10.32 7.52 1.66
CA ASN A 63 11.01 7.15 2.90
C ASN A 63 12.46 6.70 2.66
N ILE A 64 13.08 7.09 1.57
CA ILE A 64 14.39 6.61 1.13
C ILE A 64 15.49 6.85 2.18
N GLU A 65 15.43 7.97 2.90
CA GLU A 65 16.39 8.30 3.96
C GLU A 65 16.34 7.36 5.18
N SER A 66 15.27 6.55 5.29
CA SER A 66 15.17 5.50 6.31
C SER A 66 15.86 4.19 5.90
N ASN A 67 16.43 4.13 4.71
CA ASN A 67 17.00 2.93 4.11
C ASN A 67 16.01 1.75 4.15
N PRO A 68 14.88 1.85 3.37
CA PRO A 68 13.84 0.83 3.37
C PRO A 68 14.35 -0.49 2.81
N VAL A 69 13.69 -1.57 3.21
CA VAL A 69 13.99 -2.94 2.76
C VAL A 69 12.91 -3.38 1.78
N LEU A 70 13.32 -3.74 0.57
CA LEU A 70 12.45 -4.24 -0.48
C LEU A 70 12.61 -5.76 -0.62
N MET A 71 11.50 -6.48 -0.75
CA MET A 71 11.49 -7.91 -1.01
C MET A 71 10.22 -8.34 -1.75
N GLY A 72 10.33 -9.43 -2.50
CA GLY A 72 9.21 -10.00 -3.28
C GLY A 72 9.55 -10.17 -4.76
N ASN A 73 8.67 -10.89 -5.43
CA ASN A 73 8.86 -11.36 -6.82
C ASN A 73 8.67 -10.28 -7.90
N GLU A 74 8.29 -9.06 -7.56
CA GLU A 74 8.21 -7.96 -8.54
C GLU A 74 9.56 -7.28 -8.78
N TYR A 75 10.53 -7.48 -7.90
CA TYR A 75 11.78 -6.73 -7.91
C TYR A 75 12.94 -7.49 -8.52
N THR A 76 12.97 -8.82 -8.36
CA THR A 76 14.09 -9.66 -8.83
C THR A 76 13.65 -10.74 -9.79
N THR A 77 14.61 -11.24 -10.57
CA THR A 77 14.46 -12.43 -11.41
C THR A 77 14.74 -13.71 -10.60
N LEU A 78 14.48 -14.87 -11.19
CA LEU A 78 14.82 -16.17 -10.58
C LEU A 78 16.33 -16.36 -10.36
N ASP A 79 17.16 -15.60 -11.08
CA ASP A 79 18.62 -15.62 -10.94
C ASP A 79 19.10 -14.63 -9.85
N ASN A 80 18.18 -14.10 -9.05
CA ASN A 80 18.42 -13.12 -7.98
C ASN A 80 18.94 -11.75 -8.45
N GLU A 81 18.82 -11.45 -9.74
CA GLU A 81 19.19 -10.15 -10.29
C GLU A 81 18.00 -9.19 -10.28
N PRO A 82 18.22 -7.86 -10.17
CA PRO A 82 17.14 -6.89 -10.31
C PRO A 82 16.43 -7.04 -11.65
N SER A 83 15.09 -7.10 -11.65
CA SER A 83 14.35 -7.23 -12.90
C SER A 83 14.38 -5.94 -13.71
N SER A 84 14.44 -6.04 -15.05
CA SER A 84 14.41 -4.87 -15.92
C SER A 84 13.17 -3.98 -15.70
N ARG A 85 12.04 -4.57 -15.31
CA ARG A 85 10.82 -3.81 -14.96
C ARG A 85 11.00 -2.99 -13.69
N PHE A 86 11.67 -3.55 -12.70
CA PHE A 86 12.00 -2.85 -11.46
C PHE A 86 12.95 -1.68 -11.75
N LEU A 87 14.07 -1.92 -12.45
CA LEU A 87 15.01 -0.87 -12.82
C LEU A 87 14.34 0.26 -13.61
N ASN A 88 13.53 -0.06 -14.64
CA ASN A 88 12.78 0.95 -15.39
C ASN A 88 11.81 1.77 -14.52
N ARG A 89 11.24 1.18 -13.47
CA ARG A 89 10.40 1.92 -12.53
C ARG A 89 11.23 2.87 -11.68
N LEU A 90 12.40 2.45 -11.20
CA LEU A 90 13.32 3.34 -10.47
C LEU A 90 13.76 4.52 -11.34
N ASP A 91 14.16 4.27 -12.59
CA ASP A 91 14.54 5.30 -13.56
C ASP A 91 13.39 6.31 -13.84
N ASN A 92 12.15 5.84 -13.81
CA ASN A 92 10.97 6.71 -13.97
C ASN A 92 10.60 7.50 -12.71
N MET A 93 11.26 7.26 -11.59
CA MET A 93 11.11 7.99 -10.33
C MET A 93 12.25 9.00 -10.16
N ASP A 94 12.36 9.94 -11.10
CA ASP A 94 13.40 10.97 -11.20
C ASP A 94 13.43 11.97 -10.03
N TRP A 95 12.45 11.89 -9.13
CA TRP A 95 12.39 12.68 -7.88
C TRP A 95 13.00 11.96 -6.67
N VAL A 96 13.53 10.75 -6.84
CA VAL A 96 14.13 9.95 -5.76
C VAL A 96 15.60 9.71 -6.05
N GLU A 97 16.45 10.03 -5.11
CA GLU A 97 17.87 9.66 -5.15
C GLU A 97 18.03 8.24 -4.58
N TRP A 98 17.99 7.23 -5.45
CA TRP A 98 18.08 5.81 -5.08
C TRP A 98 19.47 5.38 -4.62
N ALA A 99 20.51 6.10 -4.99
CA ALA A 99 21.89 5.86 -4.58
C ALA A 99 22.52 7.12 -3.96
N ASN A 100 23.50 6.91 -3.11
CA ASN A 100 24.30 8.01 -2.55
C ASN A 100 25.37 8.51 -3.56
N GLY A 101 26.13 9.55 -3.19
CA GLY A 101 27.18 10.11 -4.04
C GLY A 101 28.31 9.14 -4.38
N ASP A 102 28.46 8.05 -3.64
CA ASP A 102 29.47 7.00 -3.86
C ASP A 102 28.90 5.84 -4.72
N GLY A 103 27.63 5.92 -5.13
CA GLY A 103 26.96 4.93 -5.95
C GLY A 103 26.40 3.73 -5.17
N GLU A 104 26.32 3.82 -3.84
CA GLU A 104 25.73 2.78 -3.02
C GLU A 104 24.21 3.00 -2.91
N ASP A 105 23.43 1.91 -2.97
CA ASP A 105 21.98 1.96 -2.85
C ASP A 105 21.53 2.48 -1.48
N LYS A 106 20.56 3.41 -1.48
CA LYS A 106 19.89 3.91 -0.27
C LYS A 106 18.76 3.01 0.21
N PHE A 107 18.67 1.79 -0.28
CA PHE A 107 17.70 0.76 0.12
C PHE A 107 18.37 -0.60 0.12
N THR A 108 17.74 -1.58 0.76
CA THR A 108 18.19 -2.97 0.72
C THR A 108 17.22 -3.79 -0.11
N LEU A 109 17.71 -4.57 -1.06
CA LEU A 109 16.89 -5.48 -1.87
C LEU A 109 17.21 -6.93 -1.52
N TYR A 110 16.20 -7.70 -1.10
CA TYR A 110 16.30 -9.14 -0.89
C TYR A 110 15.53 -9.90 -1.98
N PRO A 111 16.17 -10.83 -2.71
CA PRO A 111 15.53 -11.68 -3.70
C PRO A 111 14.75 -12.82 -3.01
N VAL A 112 13.64 -12.47 -2.36
CA VAL A 112 12.86 -13.38 -1.52
C VAL A 112 11.49 -13.62 -2.15
N PHE A 113 11.10 -14.89 -2.21
CA PHE A 113 9.83 -15.35 -2.78
C PHE A 113 8.94 -16.11 -1.79
N ALA A 114 9.49 -16.47 -0.63
CA ALA A 114 8.81 -17.15 0.48
C ALA A 114 9.49 -16.81 1.81
N ASP A 115 8.95 -17.28 2.92
CA ASP A 115 9.52 -17.16 4.28
C ASP A 115 9.91 -15.71 4.64
N TYR A 116 9.10 -14.76 4.20
CA TYR A 116 9.37 -13.32 4.28
C TYR A 116 9.77 -12.85 5.68
N ALA A 117 9.23 -13.47 6.73
CA ALA A 117 9.50 -13.08 8.11
C ALA A 117 10.97 -13.25 8.51
N GLU A 118 11.70 -14.17 7.86
CA GLU A 118 13.13 -14.41 8.12
C GLU A 118 14.02 -13.28 7.57
N TYR A 119 13.51 -12.54 6.56
CA TYR A 119 14.21 -11.45 5.89
C TYR A 119 13.77 -10.07 6.37
N ILE A 120 12.80 -10.00 7.28
CA ILE A 120 12.41 -8.74 7.90
C ILE A 120 13.59 -8.14 8.66
N VAL A 121 13.98 -6.93 8.26
CA VAL A 121 14.96 -6.17 9.03
C VAL A 121 14.21 -5.43 10.13
N LYS A 122 14.50 -5.84 11.36
CA LYS A 122 13.87 -5.30 12.56
C LYS A 122 14.09 -3.80 12.67
N ASP A 123 13.07 -3.10 13.13
CA ASP A 123 13.07 -1.65 13.39
C ASP A 123 13.23 -0.77 12.12
N LYS A 124 13.08 -1.35 10.91
CA LYS A 124 13.08 -0.65 9.62
C LYS A 124 11.71 -0.68 8.93
N LEU A 125 11.57 0.11 7.88
CA LEU A 125 10.47 0.00 6.92
C LEU A 125 10.77 -1.17 5.98
N ASN A 126 9.93 -2.21 6.03
CA ASN A 126 10.00 -3.38 5.16
C ASN A 126 8.84 -3.34 4.16
N ILE A 127 9.12 -3.55 2.88
CA ILE A 127 8.12 -3.51 1.81
C ILE A 127 8.16 -4.83 1.06
N ILE A 128 7.04 -5.56 1.12
CA ILE A 128 6.88 -6.89 0.52
C ILE A 128 5.92 -6.79 -0.65
N ASP A 129 6.44 -6.92 -1.88
CA ASP A 129 5.63 -6.82 -3.09
C ASP A 129 5.86 -8.02 -4.02
N TRP A 130 4.99 -8.95 -4.00
CA TRP A 130 3.78 -9.20 -3.21
C TRP A 130 3.85 -10.56 -2.51
N VAL A 131 3.11 -10.72 -1.43
CA VAL A 131 3.05 -12.00 -0.74
C VAL A 131 2.30 -13.00 -1.62
N ASN A 132 3.02 -14.02 -2.11
CA ASN A 132 2.45 -15.16 -2.79
C ASN A 132 2.33 -16.32 -1.80
N ILE A 133 1.13 -16.88 -1.70
CA ILE A 133 0.86 -18.03 -0.85
C ILE A 133 -0.03 -18.99 -1.63
N ASP A 134 0.44 -20.21 -1.79
CA ASP A 134 -0.28 -21.25 -2.50
C ASP A 134 -1.55 -21.66 -1.74
N GLU A 135 -1.48 -21.65 -0.41
CA GLU A 135 -2.57 -22.06 0.48
C GLU A 135 -3.08 -20.86 1.31
N LEU A 136 -4.26 -20.36 0.96
CA LEU A 136 -4.84 -19.13 1.55
C LEU A 136 -4.99 -19.17 3.08
N TYR A 137 -5.13 -20.34 3.69
CA TYR A 137 -5.23 -20.45 5.14
C TYR A 137 -3.90 -20.19 5.87
N LEU A 138 -2.77 -20.28 5.17
CA LEU A 138 -1.46 -19.96 5.75
C LEU A 138 -1.18 -18.44 5.82
N ILE A 139 -1.97 -17.63 5.12
CA ILE A 139 -1.73 -16.19 5.04
C ILE A 139 -1.74 -15.50 6.41
N SER A 140 -2.63 -15.94 7.31
CA SER A 140 -2.70 -15.41 8.68
C SER A 140 -1.42 -15.68 9.46
N LYS A 141 -0.83 -16.87 9.29
CA LYS A 141 0.44 -17.22 9.92
C LYS A 141 1.58 -16.34 9.42
N VAL A 142 1.69 -16.17 8.11
CA VAL A 142 2.72 -15.30 7.50
C VAL A 142 2.57 -13.85 7.98
N MET A 143 1.35 -13.32 8.03
CA MET A 143 1.09 -11.97 8.53
C MET A 143 1.46 -11.83 10.02
N GLU A 144 1.16 -12.85 10.84
CA GLU A 144 1.52 -12.87 12.25
C GLU A 144 3.05 -12.93 12.44
N GLU A 145 3.74 -13.76 11.67
CA GLU A 145 5.20 -13.89 11.72
C GLU A 145 5.88 -12.57 11.32
N ILE A 146 5.44 -11.92 10.24
CA ILE A 146 5.92 -10.59 9.85
C ILE A 146 5.67 -9.58 10.98
N LYS A 147 4.45 -9.57 11.55
CA LYS A 147 4.10 -8.65 12.66
C LYS A 147 4.99 -8.83 13.87
N ARG A 148 5.43 -10.04 14.16
CA ARG A 148 6.37 -10.34 15.26
C ARG A 148 7.80 -9.92 14.93
N ALA A 149 8.21 -10.07 13.67
CA ALA A 149 9.58 -9.81 13.25
C ALA A 149 9.89 -8.30 13.10
N VAL A 150 8.90 -7.48 12.72
CA VAL A 150 9.11 -6.06 12.37
C VAL A 150 9.61 -5.17 13.51
N GLY A 151 9.40 -5.57 14.76
CA GLY A 151 9.86 -4.84 15.93
C GLY A 151 9.19 -3.47 16.08
N LYS A 152 10.00 -2.40 16.06
CA LYS A 152 9.54 -1.01 16.07
C LYS A 152 9.36 -0.41 14.67
N GLY A 153 9.83 -1.11 13.63
CA GLY A 153 9.64 -0.72 12.25
C GLY A 153 8.19 -0.86 11.80
N ASN A 154 7.96 -0.68 10.50
CA ASN A 154 6.68 -0.92 9.87
C ASN A 154 6.84 -1.87 8.69
N ALA A 155 5.79 -2.59 8.32
CA ALA A 155 5.80 -3.36 7.10
C ALA A 155 4.64 -2.94 6.18
N ILE A 156 4.94 -2.77 4.90
CA ILE A 156 3.98 -2.57 3.81
C ILE A 156 3.92 -3.87 3.04
N ILE A 157 2.74 -4.44 2.92
CA ILE A 157 2.54 -5.77 2.34
C ILE A 157 1.53 -5.64 1.21
N ALA A 158 1.99 -5.90 -0.03
CA ALA A 158 1.09 -6.01 -1.16
C ALA A 158 0.48 -7.41 -1.23
N ILE A 159 -0.83 -7.48 -1.47
CA ILE A 159 -1.55 -8.73 -1.64
C ILE A 159 -2.46 -8.63 -2.87
N GLN A 160 -2.52 -9.72 -3.63
CA GLN A 160 -3.42 -9.80 -4.75
C GLN A 160 -4.87 -9.93 -4.27
N LYS A 161 -5.77 -9.24 -4.96
CA LYS A 161 -7.21 -9.27 -4.75
C LYS A 161 -7.89 -9.95 -5.94
N SER A 162 -8.93 -10.74 -5.69
CA SER A 162 -9.79 -11.26 -6.76
C SER A 162 -10.70 -10.17 -7.29
N LYS A 163 -11.14 -10.29 -8.54
CA LYS A 163 -12.15 -9.40 -9.12
C LYS A 163 -13.41 -9.43 -8.25
N ASP A 164 -14.02 -8.28 -8.06
CA ASP A 164 -15.25 -8.10 -7.27
C ASP A 164 -15.15 -8.45 -5.78
N SER A 165 -13.96 -8.76 -5.28
CA SER A 165 -13.73 -8.93 -3.84
C SER A 165 -13.59 -7.57 -3.14
N THR A 166 -14.14 -7.45 -1.94
CA THR A 166 -13.98 -6.28 -1.06
C THR A 166 -12.76 -6.38 -0.15
N ALA A 167 -11.93 -7.42 -0.32
CA ALA A 167 -10.73 -7.66 0.46
C ALA A 167 -9.64 -8.33 -0.39
N GLY A 168 -8.39 -8.26 0.04
CA GLY A 168 -7.28 -9.03 -0.51
C GLY A 168 -7.48 -10.55 -0.39
N ARG A 169 -6.63 -11.35 -1.03
CA ARG A 169 -6.61 -12.80 -0.82
C ARG A 169 -6.43 -13.11 0.67
N GLY A 170 -7.18 -14.08 1.17
CA GLY A 170 -7.27 -14.36 2.60
C GLY A 170 -8.39 -13.60 3.31
N GLY A 171 -9.03 -12.61 2.67
CA GLY A 171 -10.23 -11.95 3.18
C GLY A 171 -10.05 -11.37 4.57
N GLN A 172 -10.88 -11.81 5.52
CA GLN A 172 -10.85 -11.34 6.90
C GLN A 172 -9.51 -11.65 7.60
N PHE A 173 -8.89 -12.80 7.29
CA PHE A 173 -7.64 -13.22 7.94
C PHE A 173 -6.47 -12.25 7.71
N THR A 174 -6.33 -11.70 6.51
CA THR A 174 -5.30 -10.67 6.25
C THR A 174 -5.65 -9.35 6.87
N LYS A 175 -6.92 -8.98 6.82
CA LYS A 175 -7.44 -7.75 7.39
C LYS A 175 -7.29 -7.69 8.91
N ASP A 176 -7.38 -8.82 9.61
CA ASP A 176 -7.27 -8.86 11.06
C ASP A 176 -5.89 -8.39 11.53
N PHE A 177 -4.82 -8.71 10.80
CA PHE A 177 -3.45 -8.30 11.13
C PHE A 177 -3.09 -6.89 10.64
N ALA A 178 -3.78 -6.35 9.63
CA ALA A 178 -3.53 -5.02 9.14
C ALA A 178 -3.95 -3.94 10.16
N ASP A 179 -3.12 -2.93 10.33
CA ASP A 179 -3.44 -1.72 11.10
C ASP A 179 -3.99 -0.63 10.16
N LEU A 180 -3.52 -0.62 8.91
CA LEU A 180 -4.05 0.18 7.81
C LEU A 180 -4.24 -0.72 6.58
N GLU A 181 -5.41 -0.65 5.92
CA GLU A 181 -5.70 -1.33 4.67
C GLU A 181 -6.03 -0.32 3.58
N ILE A 182 -5.34 -0.43 2.46
CA ILE A 182 -5.56 0.33 1.22
C ILE A 182 -6.00 -0.66 0.14
N LEU A 183 -7.18 -0.43 -0.43
CA LEU A 183 -7.73 -1.24 -1.51
C LEU A 183 -7.58 -0.49 -2.83
N LEU A 184 -7.02 -1.17 -3.84
CA LEU A 184 -6.84 -0.62 -5.18
C LEU A 184 -7.71 -1.38 -6.19
N ASP A 185 -8.53 -0.65 -6.92
CA ASP A 185 -9.43 -1.15 -7.96
C ASP A 185 -9.34 -0.29 -9.21
N GLN A 186 -9.95 -0.76 -10.29
CA GLN A 186 -10.10 0.05 -11.49
C GLN A 186 -11.12 1.17 -11.28
N TYR A 187 -10.81 2.35 -11.79
CA TYR A 187 -11.73 3.47 -11.90
C TYR A 187 -11.76 3.99 -13.34
N GLY A 188 -12.89 3.84 -14.01
CA GLY A 188 -12.97 4.14 -15.44
C GLY A 188 -11.99 3.31 -16.28
N GLU A 189 -11.39 3.93 -17.29
CA GLU A 189 -10.47 3.26 -18.21
C GLU A 189 -8.99 3.34 -17.79
N ARG A 190 -8.60 4.42 -17.12
CA ARG A 190 -7.18 4.76 -16.91
C ARG A 190 -6.81 5.11 -15.47
N GLU A 191 -7.80 5.26 -14.61
CA GLU A 191 -7.56 5.65 -13.23
C GLU A 191 -7.68 4.47 -12.28
N ILE A 192 -7.14 4.65 -11.11
CA ILE A 192 -7.18 3.71 -9.98
C ILE A 192 -8.13 4.29 -8.93
N LEU A 193 -9.07 3.46 -8.49
CA LEU A 193 -9.88 3.72 -7.31
C LEU A 193 -9.11 3.24 -6.09
N MET A 194 -8.83 4.14 -5.18
CA MET A 194 -8.26 3.81 -3.87
C MET A 194 -9.35 3.93 -2.80
N THR A 195 -9.57 2.87 -2.06
CA THR A 195 -10.49 2.87 -0.92
C THR A 195 -9.70 2.62 0.36
N MET A 196 -9.93 3.46 1.37
CA MET A 196 -9.43 3.23 2.70
C MET A 196 -10.25 2.13 3.37
N GLY A 197 -9.69 0.96 3.50
CA GLY A 197 -10.33 -0.19 4.14
C GLY A 197 -10.34 -0.05 5.66
N LYS A 198 -9.62 -0.95 6.34
CA LYS A 198 -9.42 -0.86 7.79
C LYS A 198 -8.47 0.29 8.13
N VAL A 199 -8.83 1.07 9.12
CA VAL A 199 -7.94 2.06 9.76
C VAL A 199 -8.11 1.85 11.26
N LYS A 200 -7.10 1.32 11.93
CA LYS A 200 -7.18 0.91 13.34
C LYS A 200 -7.21 2.12 14.27
N GLU A 201 -6.44 3.15 13.95
CA GLU A 201 -6.40 4.38 14.73
C GLU A 201 -6.43 5.60 13.80
N SER A 202 -7.35 6.53 14.07
CA SER A 202 -7.47 7.77 13.30
C SER A 202 -8.09 8.88 14.15
N LYS A 203 -7.75 10.13 13.85
CA LYS A 203 -8.32 11.32 14.50
C LYS A 203 -9.71 11.64 13.99
N LYS A 204 -10.01 11.30 12.74
CA LYS A 204 -11.32 11.45 12.08
C LYS A 204 -11.68 10.16 11.36
N LYS A 205 -12.92 10.04 10.91
CA LYS A 205 -13.37 8.89 10.13
C LYS A 205 -12.69 8.87 8.76
N VAL A 206 -11.74 7.96 8.58
CA VAL A 206 -10.99 7.73 7.33
C VAL A 206 -11.46 6.47 6.62
N SER A 207 -11.78 5.42 7.36
CA SER A 207 -12.25 4.15 6.79
C SER A 207 -13.49 4.35 5.91
N GLY A 208 -13.44 3.80 4.70
CA GLY A 208 -14.47 3.92 3.67
C GLY A 208 -14.34 5.17 2.78
N ARG A 209 -13.40 6.08 3.03
CA ARG A 209 -13.12 7.18 2.07
C ARG A 209 -12.53 6.62 0.79
N THR A 210 -12.87 7.26 -0.31
CA THR A 210 -12.46 6.85 -1.65
C THR A 210 -11.76 7.97 -2.39
N PHE A 211 -10.76 7.60 -3.17
CA PHE A 211 -9.95 8.51 -3.96
C PHE A 211 -9.74 7.94 -5.37
N ALA A 212 -9.52 8.81 -6.33
CA ALA A 212 -9.15 8.45 -7.69
C ALA A 212 -7.81 9.11 -8.05
N PHE A 213 -6.99 8.43 -8.83
CA PHE A 213 -5.73 8.93 -9.36
C PHE A 213 -5.29 8.14 -10.58
N SER A 214 -4.39 8.71 -11.37
CA SER A 214 -3.69 8.03 -12.45
C SER A 214 -2.28 7.61 -12.02
N LEU A 215 -1.78 6.53 -12.62
CA LEU A 215 -0.42 6.05 -12.39
C LEU A 215 0.32 5.98 -13.73
N SER A 216 1.00 7.05 -14.13
CA SER A 216 1.76 7.08 -15.36
C SER A 216 3.14 6.43 -15.19
N LYS A 217 3.65 5.80 -16.26
CA LYS A 217 4.91 5.03 -16.26
C LYS A 217 5.00 3.97 -15.14
N GLY A 218 3.85 3.57 -14.58
CA GLY A 218 3.74 2.57 -13.52
C GLY A 218 4.14 3.04 -12.11
N VAL A 219 4.55 4.31 -11.94
CA VAL A 219 5.02 4.87 -10.65
C VAL A 219 4.61 6.31 -10.40
N LYS A 220 4.41 7.14 -11.43
CA LYS A 220 4.11 8.55 -11.24
C LYS A 220 2.62 8.75 -10.94
N VAL A 221 2.30 9.05 -9.70
CA VAL A 221 0.94 9.37 -9.23
C VAL A 221 0.57 10.79 -9.67
N THR A 222 -0.60 10.96 -10.29
CA THR A 222 -1.11 12.26 -10.75
C THR A 222 -2.62 12.33 -10.62
N GLY A 223 -3.15 13.54 -10.42
CA GLY A 223 -4.59 13.81 -10.36
C GLY A 223 -5.27 13.18 -9.16
N PHE A 224 -4.56 13.05 -8.03
CA PHE A 224 -5.12 12.49 -6.81
C PHE A 224 -6.21 13.38 -6.23
N ARG A 225 -7.42 12.82 -6.08
CA ARG A 225 -8.57 13.54 -5.57
C ARG A 225 -9.51 12.65 -4.78
N GLU A 226 -10.19 13.22 -3.81
CA GLU A 226 -11.26 12.51 -3.09
C GLU A 226 -12.53 12.46 -3.95
N ILE A 227 -13.12 11.27 -4.05
CA ILE A 227 -14.37 11.01 -4.74
C ILE A 227 -15.40 10.43 -3.77
N VAL A 228 -16.67 10.65 -4.05
CA VAL A 228 -17.76 10.15 -3.24
C VAL A 228 -18.75 9.36 -4.09
N LYS A 229 -19.50 8.46 -3.47
CA LYS A 229 -20.56 7.72 -4.19
C LYS A 229 -21.53 8.70 -4.83
N CYS A 230 -21.80 8.49 -6.10
CA CYS A 230 -22.78 9.29 -6.85
C CYS A 230 -24.13 9.31 -6.12
N PRO A 231 -24.68 10.47 -5.80
CA PRO A 231 -25.95 10.58 -5.06
C PRO A 231 -27.17 10.07 -5.83
N ILE A 232 -27.04 9.93 -7.15
CA ILE A 232 -28.15 9.50 -8.03
C ILE A 232 -28.22 7.98 -8.13
N CYS A 233 -27.09 7.27 -8.28
CA CYS A 233 -27.05 5.81 -8.45
C CYS A 233 -26.47 5.08 -7.23
N PHE A 234 -26.06 5.81 -6.19
CA PHE A 234 -25.53 5.26 -4.94
C PHE A 234 -24.35 4.31 -5.14
N GLY A 235 -23.47 4.64 -6.06
CA GLY A 235 -22.27 3.84 -6.35
C GLY A 235 -22.47 2.76 -7.41
N LYS A 236 -23.68 2.57 -7.94
CA LYS A 236 -23.98 1.48 -8.89
C LYS A 236 -23.55 1.77 -10.33
N GLY A 237 -23.35 3.03 -10.72
CA GLY A 237 -23.12 3.46 -12.10
C GLY A 237 -24.36 3.40 -12.99
N TRP A 238 -25.48 2.85 -12.51
CA TRP A 238 -26.72 2.62 -13.25
C TRP A 238 -27.93 3.08 -12.43
N LYS A 239 -28.96 3.58 -13.14
CA LYS A 239 -30.27 3.89 -12.59
C LYS A 239 -31.31 3.01 -13.29
N GLY A 240 -31.73 1.93 -12.63
CA GLY A 240 -32.50 0.86 -13.29
C GLY A 240 -31.66 0.20 -14.39
N THR A 241 -32.15 0.18 -15.62
CA THR A 241 -31.47 -0.38 -16.80
C THR A 241 -30.63 0.63 -17.57
N ALA A 242 -30.72 1.94 -17.24
CA ALA A 242 -30.00 2.99 -17.94
C ALA A 242 -28.71 3.38 -17.21
N PRO A 243 -27.65 3.75 -17.97
CA PRO A 243 -26.42 4.29 -17.38
C PRO A 243 -26.72 5.58 -16.62
N CYS A 244 -26.06 5.76 -15.49
CA CYS A 244 -26.19 6.98 -14.69
C CYS A 244 -25.42 8.13 -15.37
N GLN A 245 -26.13 9.11 -15.89
CA GLN A 245 -25.52 10.26 -16.58
C GLN A 245 -24.74 11.17 -15.62
N ASN A 246 -25.11 11.22 -14.34
CA ASN A 246 -24.47 12.09 -13.35
C ASN A 246 -23.01 11.67 -13.02
N CYS A 247 -22.68 10.40 -13.14
CA CYS A 247 -21.35 9.88 -12.87
C CYS A 247 -20.75 9.10 -14.05
N ASP A 248 -21.37 9.21 -15.20
CA ASP A 248 -20.95 8.56 -16.45
C ASP A 248 -20.62 7.05 -16.27
N LYS A 249 -21.48 6.32 -15.61
CA LYS A 249 -21.36 4.90 -15.20
C LYS A 249 -20.29 4.61 -14.14
N LEU A 250 -19.50 5.58 -13.71
CA LEU A 250 -18.39 5.35 -12.77
C LEU A 250 -18.86 5.01 -11.35
N GLY A 251 -20.08 5.38 -10.99
CA GLY A 251 -20.62 5.17 -9.64
C GLY A 251 -20.16 6.20 -8.61
N PHE A 252 -19.17 7.03 -8.94
CA PHE A 252 -18.60 8.06 -8.07
C PHE A 252 -18.55 9.40 -8.80
N VAL A 253 -18.44 10.46 -8.02
CA VAL A 253 -18.24 11.85 -8.49
C VAL A 253 -17.19 12.51 -7.62
N ASP A 254 -16.56 13.56 -8.11
CA ASP A 254 -15.63 14.36 -7.31
C ASP A 254 -16.36 14.94 -6.09
N LYS A 255 -15.66 15.05 -4.98
CA LYS A 255 -16.19 15.54 -3.71
C LYS A 255 -16.27 17.05 -3.67
#